data_75f40fdffa641c440f01a248c35e5d9e
#
_entry.id   75f40fdffa641c440f01a248c35e5d9e
#
_cell.length_a   1.000
_cell.length_b   1.000
_cell.length_c   1.000
_cell.angle_alpha   90.00
_cell.angle_beta   90.00
_cell.angle_gamma   90.00
#
_symmetry.space_group_name_H-M   'P 1'
#
loop_
_entity.id
_entity.type
_entity.pdbx_description
1 polymer ?
#
loop_
_entity_poly.entity_id
_entity_poly.type
_entity_poly.pdbx_seq_one_letter_code
_entity_poly.pdbx_strand_id
1 'polypeptide(L)'
;MTIEAIASAVYNNVVGGLTGISSNPKISLEQLQDECVAEKNHILREYLLKGIMNFEELFLSINCVELNCDYMSKCCDLQVGEKALHFEIPPILQIPGANTIKFIGSIDRKHKFIVYTDESYRYHQYRKRGSNKPYVYVDTAVNANGNFDCYVFNAPMARYLSVTALFQDPRRLME
;
A
#
# COMPACT_ATOMS: atom_id res chain seq x y z
N MET A 1 -2.77 -20.51 3.64
CA MET A 1 -1.31 -20.84 3.66
C MET A 1 -0.55 -19.52 3.62
N THR A 2 0.32 -19.24 4.59
CA THR A 2 1.08 -17.99 4.64
C THR A 2 2.31 -18.05 3.73
N ILE A 3 2.83 -16.89 3.33
CA ILE A 3 4.07 -16.80 2.53
C ILE A 3 5.23 -17.48 3.25
N GLU A 4 5.30 -17.31 4.57
CA GLU A 4 6.33 -17.95 5.40
C GLU A 4 6.23 -19.48 5.37
N ALA A 5 5.02 -20.03 5.39
CA ALA A 5 4.81 -21.48 5.30
C ALA A 5 5.24 -22.02 3.94
N ILE A 6 4.96 -21.28 2.84
CA ILE A 6 5.40 -21.66 1.49
C ILE A 6 6.92 -21.58 1.40
N ALA A 7 7.51 -20.46 1.80
CA ALA A 7 8.96 -20.26 1.76
C ALA A 7 9.70 -21.29 2.61
N SER A 8 9.19 -21.60 3.81
CA SER A 8 9.75 -22.67 4.67
C SER A 8 9.65 -24.03 4.04
N ALA A 9 8.54 -24.37 3.39
CA ALA A 9 8.40 -25.64 2.69
C ALA A 9 9.37 -25.77 1.50
N VAL A 10 9.50 -24.70 0.70
CA VAL A 10 10.46 -24.65 -0.43
C VAL A 10 11.89 -24.74 0.10
N TYR A 11 12.23 -23.96 1.13
CA TYR A 11 13.54 -23.97 1.76
C TYR A 11 13.92 -25.37 2.27
N ASN A 12 13.02 -26.02 3.00
CA ASN A 12 13.24 -27.38 3.51
C ASN A 12 13.40 -28.40 2.39
N ASN A 13 12.67 -28.27 1.29
CA ASN A 13 12.80 -29.15 0.13
C ASN A 13 14.15 -28.93 -0.59
N VAL A 14 14.56 -27.69 -0.75
CA VAL A 14 15.83 -27.35 -1.43
C VAL A 14 17.04 -27.71 -0.56
N VAL A 15 17.02 -27.33 0.71
CA VAL A 15 18.13 -27.56 1.64
C VAL A 15 18.13 -29.02 2.15
N GLY A 16 16.95 -29.58 2.46
CA GLY A 16 16.80 -30.97 2.92
C GLY A 16 17.10 -32.01 1.83
N GLY A 17 16.85 -31.69 0.56
CA GLY A 17 17.22 -32.54 -0.59
C GLY A 17 18.71 -32.48 -0.96
N LEU A 18 19.43 -31.46 -0.48
CA LEU A 18 20.86 -31.26 -0.75
C LEU A 18 21.79 -31.75 0.37
N THR A 19 21.34 -32.64 1.23
CA THR A 19 22.11 -33.19 2.38
C THR A 19 23.45 -33.90 2.02
N GLY A 20 23.94 -33.70 0.80
CA GLY A 20 25.26 -34.22 0.37
C GLY A 20 26.22 -33.21 -0.24
N ILE A 21 25.84 -31.93 -0.47
CA ILE A 21 26.64 -31.10 -1.41
C ILE A 21 27.09 -29.73 -0.89
N SER A 22 26.71 -29.22 0.21
CA SER A 22 27.47 -28.15 0.90
C SER A 22 26.80 -27.68 2.20
N SER A 23 27.63 -27.37 3.16
CA SER A 23 27.29 -26.86 4.49
C SER A 23 26.85 -25.37 4.49
N ASN A 24 26.72 -24.73 3.34
CA ASN A 24 26.22 -23.35 3.21
C ASN A 24 25.14 -23.27 2.13
N PRO A 25 23.86 -23.21 2.50
CA PRO A 25 22.82 -22.90 1.53
C PRO A 25 23.10 -21.51 0.93
N LYS A 26 23.22 -21.44 -0.39
CA LYS A 26 23.46 -20.17 -1.11
C LYS A 26 22.28 -19.20 -1.03
N ILE A 27 21.14 -19.63 -0.49
CA ILE A 27 19.89 -18.88 -0.43
C ILE A 27 19.43 -18.86 1.02
N SER A 28 19.21 -17.68 1.59
CA SER A 28 18.59 -17.53 2.91
C SER A 28 17.08 -17.69 2.85
N LEU A 29 16.47 -18.02 4.00
CA LEU A 29 14.99 -18.06 4.12
C LEU A 29 14.37 -16.71 3.79
N GLU A 30 15.00 -15.62 4.19
CA GLU A 30 14.56 -14.25 3.91
C GLU A 30 14.55 -13.96 2.40
N GLN A 31 15.61 -14.32 1.68
CA GLN A 31 15.64 -14.19 0.22
C GLN A 31 14.52 -14.98 -0.46
N LEU A 32 14.22 -16.20 0.02
CA LEU A 32 13.09 -16.97 -0.50
C LEU A 32 11.74 -16.32 -0.21
N GLN A 33 11.57 -15.71 0.94
CA GLN A 33 10.35 -14.96 1.27
C GLN A 33 10.17 -13.77 0.34
N ASP A 34 11.23 -13.02 0.05
CA ASP A 34 11.19 -11.87 -0.86
C ASP A 34 10.89 -12.30 -2.29
N GLU A 35 11.47 -13.38 -2.76
CA GLU A 35 11.14 -13.98 -4.07
C GLU A 35 9.69 -14.45 -4.13
N CYS A 36 9.16 -15.05 -3.07
CA CYS A 36 7.75 -15.42 -3.00
C CYS A 36 6.81 -14.21 -3.08
N VAL A 37 7.19 -13.09 -2.44
CA VAL A 37 6.44 -11.83 -2.52
C VAL A 37 6.50 -11.25 -3.93
N ALA A 38 7.68 -11.24 -4.56
CA ALA A 38 7.87 -10.75 -5.92
C ALA A 38 7.05 -11.56 -6.93
N GLU A 39 7.11 -12.88 -6.84
CA GLU A 39 6.36 -13.78 -7.73
C GLU A 39 4.84 -13.66 -7.52
N LYS A 40 4.39 -13.60 -6.28
CA LYS A 40 2.98 -13.29 -5.97
C LYS A 40 2.53 -11.99 -6.66
N ASN A 41 3.33 -10.94 -6.57
CA ASN A 41 2.99 -9.64 -7.17
C ASN A 41 2.98 -9.71 -8.69
N HIS A 42 3.89 -10.49 -9.30
CA HIS A 42 3.91 -10.73 -10.74
C HIS A 42 2.64 -11.45 -11.21
N ILE A 43 2.29 -12.55 -10.56
CA ILE A 43 1.08 -13.33 -10.84
C ILE A 43 -0.17 -12.44 -10.69
N LEU A 44 -0.27 -11.69 -9.61
CA LEU A 44 -1.41 -10.79 -9.39
C LEU A 44 -1.55 -9.73 -10.49
N ARG A 45 -0.43 -9.15 -10.94
CA ARG A 45 -0.46 -8.19 -12.06
C ARG A 45 -0.99 -8.83 -13.34
N GLU A 46 -0.49 -10.03 -13.69
CA GLU A 46 -0.96 -10.74 -14.88
C GLU A 46 -2.45 -11.06 -14.84
N TYR A 47 -2.93 -11.62 -13.74
CA TYR A 47 -4.33 -12.01 -13.58
C TYR A 47 -5.27 -10.79 -13.56
N LEU A 48 -4.87 -9.70 -12.91
CA LEU A 48 -5.62 -8.44 -12.91
C LEU A 48 -5.73 -7.83 -14.31
N LEU A 49 -4.64 -7.82 -15.06
CA LEU A 49 -4.65 -7.31 -16.42
C LEU A 49 -5.51 -8.16 -17.36
N LYS A 50 -5.57 -9.46 -17.12
CA LYS A 50 -6.40 -10.39 -17.91
C LYS A 50 -7.88 -10.40 -17.48
N GLY A 51 -8.24 -9.76 -16.35
CA GLY A 51 -9.61 -9.72 -15.83
C GLY A 51 -10.14 -11.09 -15.35
N ILE A 52 -9.26 -12.02 -15.01
CA ILE A 52 -9.60 -13.44 -14.80
C ILE A 52 -10.04 -13.73 -13.35
N MET A 53 -9.73 -12.87 -12.37
CA MET A 53 -10.00 -13.14 -10.95
C MET A 53 -10.85 -12.08 -10.28
N ASN A 54 -11.70 -12.53 -9.34
CA ASN A 54 -12.33 -11.65 -8.35
C ASN A 54 -11.37 -11.52 -7.15
N PHE A 55 -10.77 -10.33 -6.98
CA PHE A 55 -9.70 -10.08 -6.01
C PHE A 55 -10.20 -9.60 -4.65
N GLU A 56 -11.49 -9.69 -4.39
CA GLU A 56 -12.06 -9.14 -3.15
C GLU A 56 -11.38 -9.70 -1.89
N GLU A 57 -10.97 -10.96 -1.92
CA GLU A 57 -10.33 -11.66 -0.81
C GLU A 57 -8.86 -11.27 -0.59
N LEU A 58 -8.23 -10.64 -1.58
CA LEU A 58 -6.82 -10.25 -1.50
C LEU A 58 -6.62 -8.84 -0.94
N PHE A 59 -7.71 -8.07 -0.82
CA PHE A 59 -7.65 -6.76 -0.20
C PHE A 59 -7.51 -6.89 1.31
N LEU A 60 -6.45 -6.31 1.82
CA LEU A 60 -6.19 -6.24 3.25
C LEU A 60 -6.59 -4.87 3.81
N SER A 61 -7.01 -4.85 5.07
CA SER A 61 -7.46 -3.63 5.73
C SER A 61 -6.54 -3.27 6.89
N ILE A 62 -6.09 -2.03 6.90
CA ILE A 62 -5.46 -1.39 8.07
C ILE A 62 -6.53 -0.50 8.70
N ASN A 63 -6.83 -0.77 9.97
CA ASN A 63 -7.77 0.04 10.73
C ASN A 63 -7.02 0.93 11.71
N CYS A 64 -7.63 2.04 12.10
CA CYS A 64 -7.09 2.99 13.09
C CYS A 64 -5.74 3.61 12.69
N VAL A 65 -5.55 3.90 11.40
CA VAL A 65 -4.38 4.67 10.95
C VAL A 65 -4.50 6.09 11.49
N GLU A 66 -3.53 6.51 12.29
CA GLU A 66 -3.50 7.84 12.89
C GLU A 66 -3.11 8.90 11.86
N LEU A 67 -3.78 10.05 11.93
CA LEU A 67 -3.52 11.20 11.08
C LEU A 67 -2.70 12.24 11.84
N ASN A 68 -1.56 12.61 11.27
CA ASN A 68 -0.71 13.68 11.76
C ASN A 68 -0.87 14.92 10.86
N CYS A 69 -0.73 16.11 11.43
CA CYS A 69 -0.76 17.34 10.64
C CYS A 69 0.64 17.63 10.13
N ASP A 70 0.85 17.57 8.82
CA ASP A 70 2.14 17.88 8.20
C ASP A 70 1.97 18.79 6.97
N TYR A 71 3.08 19.36 6.50
CA TYR A 71 3.13 20.19 5.30
C TYR A 71 3.51 19.33 4.09
N MET A 72 2.76 19.45 3.00
CA MET A 72 3.02 18.69 1.77
C MET A 72 4.33 19.03 1.08
N SER A 73 4.94 20.19 1.34
CA SER A 73 6.13 20.59 0.62
C SER A 73 7.39 20.33 1.42
N LYS A 74 8.14 19.34 0.99
CA LYS A 74 9.53 19.07 1.41
C LYS A 74 10.55 19.68 0.42
N CYS A 75 10.15 20.60 -0.43
CA CYS A 75 11.06 21.21 -1.40
C CYS A 75 11.60 22.54 -0.87
N CYS A 76 12.90 22.59 -0.59
CA CYS A 76 13.68 23.82 -0.38
C CYS A 76 13.21 24.69 0.80
N ASP A 77 13.39 24.27 2.04
CA ASP A 77 13.28 25.11 3.27
C ASP A 77 12.15 26.17 3.34
N LEU A 78 11.33 26.26 2.32
CA LEU A 78 10.16 27.12 2.23
C LEU A 78 8.94 26.27 2.56
N GLN A 79 8.35 26.53 3.73
CA GLN A 79 7.04 25.99 4.14
C GLN A 79 5.92 26.61 3.26
N VAL A 80 5.97 26.38 1.98
CA VAL A 80 4.98 26.84 1.00
C VAL A 80 4.10 25.64 0.66
N GLY A 81 3.08 25.39 1.46
CA GLY A 81 2.14 24.32 1.21
C GLY A 81 0.92 24.39 2.11
N GLU A 82 -0.21 23.89 1.64
CA GLU A 82 -1.37 23.68 2.49
C GLU A 82 -1.02 22.67 3.59
N LYS A 83 -1.43 22.97 4.82
CA LYS A 83 -1.42 21.99 5.90
C LYS A 83 -2.41 20.90 5.54
N ALA A 84 -1.92 19.68 5.43
CA ALA A 84 -2.75 18.51 5.20
C ALA A 84 -2.61 17.53 6.37
N LEU A 85 -3.62 16.71 6.56
CA LEU A 85 -3.49 15.57 7.45
C LEU A 85 -2.68 14.50 6.69
N HIS A 86 -1.64 13.98 7.32
CA HIS A 86 -0.68 13.04 6.74
C HIS A 86 -0.72 11.69 7.45
N PHE A 87 -0.53 10.63 6.70
CA PHE A 87 -0.28 9.30 7.21
C PHE A 87 0.56 8.49 6.22
N GLU A 88 1.18 7.44 6.71
CA GLU A 88 1.97 6.52 5.89
C GLU A 88 1.28 5.17 5.77
N ILE A 89 1.44 4.51 4.63
CA ILE A 89 0.98 3.15 4.39
C ILE A 89 2.06 2.33 3.69
N PRO A 90 2.11 1.01 3.91
CA PRO A 90 2.96 0.14 3.12
C PRO A 90 2.66 0.27 1.62
N PRO A 91 3.65 0.03 0.74
CA PRO A 91 3.47 0.17 -0.69
C PRO A 91 2.32 -0.68 -1.23
N ILE A 92 1.46 -0.03 -2.02
CA ILE A 92 0.32 -0.65 -2.68
C ILE A 92 0.76 -1.17 -4.05
N LEU A 93 0.24 -2.31 -4.46
CA LEU A 93 0.49 -2.88 -5.77
C LEU A 93 -0.10 -1.95 -6.85
N GLN A 94 0.77 -1.35 -7.66
CA GLN A 94 0.37 -0.48 -8.75
C GLN A 94 0.16 -1.29 -10.01
N ILE A 95 -1.06 -1.22 -10.57
CA ILE A 95 -1.42 -1.90 -11.81
C ILE A 95 -2.14 -0.89 -12.71
N PRO A 96 -1.62 -0.61 -13.90
CA PRO A 96 -2.26 0.30 -14.84
C PRO A 96 -3.69 -0.13 -15.15
N GLY A 97 -4.64 0.80 -14.97
CA GLY A 97 -6.06 0.54 -15.28
C GLY A 97 -6.84 -0.27 -14.23
N ALA A 98 -6.19 -0.78 -13.18
CA ALA A 98 -6.85 -1.50 -12.10
C ALA A 98 -6.93 -0.65 -10.81
N ASN A 99 -8.08 -0.71 -10.13
CA ASN A 99 -8.25 -0.03 -8.85
C ASN A 99 -7.74 -0.93 -7.72
N THR A 100 -6.52 -0.70 -7.29
CA THR A 100 -5.85 -1.45 -6.21
C THR A 100 -6.10 -0.87 -4.82
N ILE A 101 -6.82 0.25 -4.72
CA ILE A 101 -7.29 0.86 -3.47
C ILE A 101 -8.81 0.73 -3.43
N LYS A 102 -9.32 -0.17 -2.60
CA LYS A 102 -10.76 -0.40 -2.47
C LYS A 102 -11.44 0.67 -1.62
N PHE A 103 -10.79 1.07 -0.53
CA PHE A 103 -11.36 1.99 0.44
C PHE A 103 -10.26 2.78 1.16
N ILE A 104 -10.44 4.08 1.26
CA ILE A 104 -9.81 4.97 2.26
C ILE A 104 -10.94 5.84 2.80
N GLY A 105 -11.08 5.92 4.11
CA GLY A 105 -12.16 6.70 4.69
C GLY A 105 -12.30 6.55 6.19
N SER A 106 -13.47 6.91 6.71
CA SER A 106 -13.75 6.84 8.14
C SER A 106 -13.68 5.41 8.69
N ILE A 107 -13.33 5.26 9.97
CA ILE A 107 -13.21 3.96 10.66
C ILE A 107 -14.52 3.18 10.60
N ASP A 108 -15.66 3.88 10.72
CA ASP A 108 -17.00 3.28 10.64
C ASP A 108 -17.40 2.88 9.21
N ARG A 109 -16.53 3.11 8.22
CA ARG A 109 -16.71 2.84 6.79
C ARG A 109 -17.92 3.51 6.13
N LYS A 110 -18.54 4.49 6.79
CA LYS A 110 -19.68 5.22 6.23
C LYS A 110 -19.26 6.28 5.21
N HIS A 111 -18.09 6.85 5.38
CA HIS A 111 -17.58 7.91 4.53
C HIS A 111 -16.33 7.46 3.78
N LYS A 112 -16.48 7.16 2.50
CA LYS A 112 -15.38 6.87 1.59
C LYS A 112 -14.83 8.17 1.03
N PHE A 113 -13.50 8.33 1.07
CA PHE A 113 -12.80 9.48 0.50
C PHE A 113 -12.51 9.25 -0.98
N ILE A 114 -12.37 10.33 -1.73
CA ILE A 114 -11.95 10.25 -3.13
C ILE A 114 -10.44 10.08 -3.13
N VAL A 115 -9.95 9.08 -3.86
CA VAL A 115 -8.51 8.77 -3.90
C VAL A 115 -7.91 9.26 -5.20
N TYR A 116 -6.79 9.96 -5.11
CA TYR A 116 -5.96 10.40 -6.21
C TYR A 116 -4.57 9.78 -6.06
N THR A 117 -4.03 9.25 -7.13
CA THR A 117 -2.65 8.72 -7.21
C THR A 117 -1.78 9.55 -8.15
N ASP A 118 -2.33 10.63 -8.67
CA ASP A 118 -1.68 11.56 -9.58
C ASP A 118 -1.93 13.02 -9.13
N GLU A 119 -1.30 13.96 -9.78
CA GLU A 119 -1.41 15.39 -9.46
C GLU A 119 -2.79 15.99 -9.75
N SER A 120 -3.74 15.23 -10.24
CA SER A 120 -5.11 15.71 -10.52
C SER A 120 -5.84 16.17 -9.25
N TYR A 121 -5.38 15.75 -8.06
CA TYR A 121 -5.89 16.25 -6.78
C TYR A 121 -5.81 17.78 -6.66
N ARG A 122 -4.80 18.41 -7.25
CA ARG A 122 -4.61 19.87 -7.25
C ARG A 122 -5.77 20.62 -7.90
N TYR A 123 -6.45 19.96 -8.84
CA TYR A 123 -7.61 20.52 -9.52
C TYR A 123 -8.93 20.23 -8.81
N HIS A 124 -8.92 19.43 -7.74
CA HIS A 124 -10.12 19.07 -7.01
C HIS A 124 -10.84 20.32 -6.44
N GLN A 125 -10.10 21.25 -5.88
CA GLN A 125 -10.62 22.52 -5.32
C GLN A 125 -11.30 23.41 -6.38
N TYR A 126 -10.93 23.27 -7.66
CA TYR A 126 -11.52 24.03 -8.77
C TYR A 126 -12.73 23.34 -9.39
N ARG A 127 -13.03 22.09 -8.99
CA ARG A 127 -14.23 21.40 -9.43
C ARG A 127 -15.46 22.04 -8.78
N LYS A 128 -16.47 22.31 -9.62
CA LYS A 128 -17.70 23.06 -9.33
C LYS A 128 -18.23 22.93 -7.90
N ARG A 129 -18.81 24.07 -7.42
CA ARG A 129 -19.51 24.27 -6.13
C ARG A 129 -20.14 22.98 -5.57
N GLY A 130 -19.75 22.62 -4.35
CA GLY A 130 -20.34 21.52 -3.57
C GLY A 130 -19.41 20.33 -3.31
N SER A 131 -18.18 20.32 -3.80
CA SER A 131 -17.23 19.24 -3.55
C SER A 131 -16.39 19.50 -2.28
N ASN A 132 -17.04 19.74 -1.14
CA ASN A 132 -16.38 19.65 0.19
C ASN A 132 -16.18 18.19 0.63
N LYS A 133 -16.20 17.24 -0.32
CA LYS A 133 -15.97 15.84 0.00
C LYS A 133 -14.52 15.64 0.38
N PRO A 134 -14.24 14.87 1.43
CA PRO A 134 -12.89 14.50 1.78
C PRO A 134 -12.22 13.74 0.62
N TYR A 135 -10.95 14.06 0.38
CA TYR A 135 -10.14 13.36 -0.60
C TYR A 135 -8.74 13.08 -0.07
N VAL A 136 -8.10 12.10 -0.66
CA VAL A 136 -6.75 11.65 -0.31
C VAL A 136 -5.90 11.67 -1.55
N TYR A 137 -4.73 12.25 -1.44
CA TYR A 137 -3.65 12.07 -2.40
C TYR A 137 -2.67 11.02 -1.85
N VAL A 138 -2.42 9.99 -2.62
CA VAL A 138 -1.44 8.94 -2.31
C VAL A 138 -0.22 9.20 -3.18
N ASP A 139 0.88 9.61 -2.57
CA ASP A 139 2.15 9.70 -3.26
C ASP A 139 2.71 8.29 -3.47
N THR A 140 2.84 7.91 -4.73
CA THR A 140 3.30 6.57 -5.11
C THR A 140 4.83 6.46 -5.14
N ALA A 141 5.56 7.54 -4.82
CA ALA A 141 6.97 7.48 -4.53
C ALA A 141 7.19 6.89 -3.13
N VAL A 142 8.13 5.98 -3.04
CA VAL A 142 8.50 5.35 -1.75
C VAL A 142 9.33 6.33 -0.95
N ASN A 143 8.91 6.64 0.27
CA ASN A 143 9.64 7.50 1.19
C ASN A 143 10.86 6.79 1.81
N ALA A 144 11.62 7.49 2.68
CA ALA A 144 12.80 6.95 3.34
C ALA A 144 12.51 5.73 4.24
N ASN A 145 11.26 5.59 4.72
CA ASN A 145 10.81 4.46 5.54
C ASN A 145 10.34 3.26 4.68
N GLY A 146 10.37 3.39 3.35
CA GLY A 146 9.88 2.37 2.45
C GLY A 146 8.35 2.36 2.31
N ASN A 147 7.65 3.43 2.74
CA ASN A 147 6.19 3.57 2.72
C ASN A 147 5.75 4.59 1.67
N PHE A 148 4.45 4.63 1.39
CA PHE A 148 3.80 5.68 0.62
C PHE A 148 3.28 6.76 1.56
N ASP A 149 3.56 8.02 1.22
CA ASP A 149 3.00 9.18 1.91
C ASP A 149 1.59 9.45 1.40
N CYS A 150 0.66 9.67 2.31
CA CYS A 150 -0.73 9.95 2.01
C CYS A 150 -1.17 11.25 2.66
N TYR A 151 -1.83 12.12 1.91
CA TYR A 151 -2.30 13.43 2.35
C TYR A 151 -3.81 13.53 2.24
N VAL A 152 -4.48 13.90 3.34
CA VAL A 152 -5.93 14.00 3.44
C VAL A 152 -6.37 15.45 3.49
N PHE A 153 -7.32 15.79 2.66
CA PHE A 153 -7.88 17.12 2.54
C PHE A 153 -9.38 17.13 2.84
N ASN A 154 -9.89 18.27 3.25
CA ASN A 154 -11.31 18.49 3.57
C ASN A 154 -11.88 17.54 4.65
N ALA A 155 -11.02 17.07 5.56
CA ALA A 155 -11.42 16.20 6.68
C ALA A 155 -10.92 16.74 8.04
N PRO A 156 -11.28 17.96 8.46
CA PRO A 156 -10.66 18.62 9.62
C PRO A 156 -10.90 17.92 10.95
N MET A 157 -11.90 17.06 11.05
CA MET A 157 -12.25 16.31 12.27
C MET A 157 -11.72 14.87 12.26
N ALA A 158 -11.11 14.43 11.18
CA ALA A 158 -10.59 13.06 11.11
C ALA A 158 -9.31 12.94 11.93
N ARG A 159 -9.27 11.99 12.86
CA ARG A 159 -8.06 11.63 13.62
C ARG A 159 -7.53 10.26 13.21
N TYR A 160 -8.40 9.39 12.79
CA TYR A 160 -8.09 8.02 12.40
C TYR A 160 -8.84 7.64 11.13
N LEU A 161 -8.22 6.80 10.33
CA LEU A 161 -8.78 6.27 9.08
C LEU A 161 -8.76 4.75 9.05
N SER A 162 -9.54 4.19 8.12
CA SER A 162 -9.43 2.81 7.65
C SER A 162 -8.99 2.81 6.19
N VAL A 163 -8.01 1.98 5.87
CA VAL A 163 -7.48 1.79 4.52
C VAL A 163 -7.67 0.33 4.12
N THR A 164 -8.23 0.08 2.95
CA THR A 164 -8.34 -1.26 2.37
C THR A 164 -7.74 -1.22 0.98
N ALA A 165 -6.65 -1.94 0.79
CA ALA A 165 -5.89 -1.92 -0.45
C ALA A 165 -5.20 -3.26 -0.72
N LEU A 166 -4.68 -3.41 -1.93
CA LEU A 166 -3.85 -4.53 -2.32
C LEU A 166 -2.38 -4.18 -2.08
N PHE A 167 -1.82 -4.62 -0.95
CA PHE A 167 -0.46 -4.30 -0.57
C PHE A 167 0.57 -5.20 -1.27
N GLN A 168 1.73 -4.63 -1.62
CA GLN A 168 2.82 -5.39 -2.23
C GLN A 168 3.35 -6.47 -1.29
N ASP A 169 3.61 -6.09 -0.05
CA ASP A 169 4.09 -6.99 0.99
C ASP A 169 3.13 -7.00 2.18
N PRO A 170 2.32 -8.07 2.34
CA PRO A 170 1.38 -8.18 3.45
C PRO A 170 2.05 -8.35 4.82
N ARG A 171 3.33 -8.73 4.89
CA ARG A 171 4.08 -8.91 6.15
C ARG A 171 4.22 -7.58 6.88
N ARG A 172 4.37 -6.47 6.15
CA ARG A 172 4.47 -5.11 6.71
C ARG A 172 3.21 -4.60 7.41
N LEU A 173 2.11 -5.36 7.35
CA LEU A 173 0.87 -5.01 8.04
C LEU A 173 0.80 -5.62 9.45
N MET A 174 1.75 -6.48 9.80
CA MET A 174 1.77 -7.22 11.06
C MET A 174 2.77 -6.64 12.07
N GLU A 175 3.54 -5.63 11.67
CA GLU A 175 4.43 -4.83 12.50
C GLU A 175 3.69 -3.62 13.09
#